data_acfe818a0bb2a7dea2204e8240b13470
#
_entry.id   acfe818a0bb2a7dea2204e8240b13470
#
_cell.length_a   1.000
_cell.length_b   1.000
_cell.length_c   1.000
_cell.angle_alpha   90.00
_cell.angle_beta   90.00
_cell.angle_gamma   90.00
#
_symmetry.space_group_name_H-M   'P 1'
#
loop_
_entity.id
_entity.type
_entity.pdbx_description
1 polymer ?
#
loop_
_entity_poly.entity_id
_entity_poly.type
_entity_poly.pdbx_seq_one_letter_code
_entity_poly.pdbx_strand_id
1 'polypeptide(L)'
;MSRLAPVVIDNGTGYSKMGFAGNTSPQFVLPTAIGLPNQSRYGIASKRGIEDLDFHIGDEAVANSKTYGLTYPIRHGQIENWDHMERYWEQSIFKYLRCEPEDHYFLLTEPPLNAPENREQMAEIFFESFNVQGLYIAVQAVLALAASWTAKNSQQTLTGTVIDSGDGVTHVIPVAEGYVLGSSIKHIPIAGRDITAFVQQLLREHGETSIPPEDSLDIARRIKESETYTCHDMANEFLKYDADPVKYYRKIDAVNSVNQQSYTVDVGYERFLAPEVFFNPELVSSDFLTPLPEVVDNCIQTSPIDTRRGLYSNIVLSGGSTMFKDFGKRLQRDIKRIVDGRIKKSEELSGGRLQAKPIDVNVVAHKKQRHAVWFGGSIMACTDQFYQFSHTKAEYEEHGPSICRHNRVFESLA
;
A
#
# COMPACT_ATOMS: atom_id res chain seq x y z
N MET A 1 -12.38 0.85 -34.97
CA MET A 1 -13.11 0.27 -33.84
C MET A 1 -12.73 1.06 -32.60
N SER A 2 -13.67 1.41 -31.73
CA SER A 2 -13.32 2.04 -30.44
C SER A 2 -12.55 1.02 -29.58
N ARG A 3 -11.38 1.39 -29.06
CA ARG A 3 -10.61 0.54 -28.14
C ARG A 3 -11.44 0.30 -26.89
N LEU A 4 -11.42 -0.93 -26.37
CA LEU A 4 -12.02 -1.24 -25.06
C LEU A 4 -11.24 -0.56 -23.94
N ALA A 5 -11.90 -0.29 -22.81
CA ALA A 5 -11.26 0.35 -21.68
C ALA A 5 -10.12 -0.54 -21.14
N PRO A 6 -8.93 0.03 -20.87
CA PRO A 6 -7.83 -0.73 -20.28
C PRO A 6 -8.20 -1.32 -18.92
N VAL A 7 -7.62 -2.47 -18.61
CA VAL A 7 -7.71 -3.09 -17.28
C VAL A 7 -6.59 -2.56 -16.39
N VAL A 8 -6.92 -2.16 -15.17
CA VAL A 8 -5.96 -1.69 -14.17
C VAL A 8 -5.94 -2.66 -13.00
N ILE A 9 -4.77 -3.22 -12.70
CA ILE A 9 -4.57 -4.14 -11.57
C ILE A 9 -3.43 -3.60 -10.69
N ASP A 10 -3.76 -3.28 -9.45
CA ASP A 10 -2.81 -2.90 -8.39
C ASP A 10 -2.66 -4.04 -7.40
N ASN A 11 -1.56 -4.79 -7.51
CA ASN A 11 -1.27 -5.94 -6.68
C ASN A 11 -0.53 -5.49 -5.41
N GLY A 12 -1.19 -5.58 -4.26
CA GLY A 12 -0.58 -5.30 -2.96
C GLY A 12 -0.37 -6.58 -2.14
N THR A 13 0.44 -6.50 -1.10
CA THR A 13 0.72 -7.62 -0.19
C THR A 13 -0.55 -8.16 0.48
N GLY A 14 -1.45 -7.28 0.90
CA GLY A 14 -2.70 -7.68 1.58
C GLY A 14 -3.88 -7.81 0.64
N TYR A 15 -4.01 -6.87 -0.29
CA TYR A 15 -5.16 -6.78 -1.20
C TYR A 15 -4.74 -6.38 -2.60
N SER A 16 -5.30 -7.05 -3.60
CA SER A 16 -5.28 -6.64 -5.00
C SER A 16 -6.53 -5.83 -5.34
N LYS A 17 -6.34 -4.73 -6.04
CA LYS A 17 -7.42 -3.83 -6.48
C LYS A 17 -7.45 -3.88 -7.99
N MET A 18 -8.62 -4.13 -8.55
CA MET A 18 -8.77 -4.33 -9.99
C MET A 18 -10.05 -3.73 -10.55
N GLY A 19 -10.02 -3.37 -11.82
CA GLY A 19 -11.17 -2.78 -12.53
C GLY A 19 -10.75 -2.14 -13.85
N PHE A 20 -11.71 -1.53 -14.51
CA PHE A 20 -11.50 -0.87 -15.79
C PHE A 20 -11.15 0.61 -15.61
N ALA A 21 -10.26 1.12 -16.45
CA ALA A 21 -9.90 2.53 -16.51
C ALA A 21 -11.11 3.44 -16.73
N GLY A 22 -11.04 4.67 -16.20
CA GLY A 22 -12.16 5.64 -16.22
C GLY A 22 -13.05 5.56 -14.99
N ASN A 23 -12.98 4.48 -14.21
CA ASN A 23 -13.69 4.38 -12.94
C ASN A 23 -12.96 5.16 -11.81
N THR A 24 -13.74 5.68 -10.88
CA THR A 24 -13.20 6.46 -9.73
C THR A 24 -12.80 5.61 -8.53
N SER A 25 -13.09 4.31 -8.56
CA SER A 25 -12.74 3.32 -7.54
C SER A 25 -12.59 1.95 -8.18
N PRO A 26 -11.75 1.07 -7.63
CA PRO A 26 -11.62 -0.30 -8.13
C PRO A 26 -12.97 -1.02 -8.06
N GLN A 27 -13.22 -1.85 -9.05
CA GLN A 27 -14.44 -2.66 -9.12
C GLN A 27 -14.38 -3.81 -8.13
N PHE A 28 -13.21 -4.38 -7.95
CA PHE A 28 -12.95 -5.45 -6.99
C PHE A 28 -11.73 -5.10 -6.13
N VAL A 29 -11.84 -5.42 -4.84
CA VAL A 29 -10.75 -5.36 -3.86
C VAL A 29 -10.75 -6.71 -3.15
N LEU A 30 -9.80 -7.55 -3.49
CA LEU A 30 -9.73 -8.93 -3.01
C LEU A 30 -8.46 -9.15 -2.19
N PRO A 31 -8.51 -9.93 -1.09
CA PRO A 31 -7.29 -10.41 -0.45
C PRO A 31 -6.36 -11.06 -1.47
N THR A 32 -5.07 -10.70 -1.45
CA THR A 32 -4.06 -11.32 -2.32
C THR A 32 -3.68 -12.68 -1.71
N ALA A 33 -4.63 -13.60 -1.72
CA ALA A 33 -4.52 -14.90 -1.10
C ALA A 33 -5.05 -15.97 -2.05
N ILE A 34 -4.41 -17.14 -2.04
CA ILE A 34 -4.81 -18.33 -2.78
C ILE A 34 -4.97 -19.51 -1.81
N GLY A 35 -6.06 -20.22 -1.92
CA GLY A 35 -6.35 -21.46 -1.20
C GLY A 35 -6.16 -22.66 -2.11
N LEU A 36 -5.21 -23.51 -1.79
CA LEU A 36 -4.90 -24.73 -2.54
C LEU A 36 -5.32 -25.98 -1.75
N PRO A 37 -5.75 -27.05 -2.40
CA PRO A 37 -6.08 -28.30 -1.73
C PRO A 37 -4.92 -28.84 -0.89
N ASN A 38 -5.18 -29.25 0.34
CA ASN A 38 -4.16 -29.89 1.17
C ASN A 38 -3.80 -31.28 0.57
N GLN A 39 -2.59 -31.40 0.04
CA GLN A 39 -2.09 -32.62 -0.61
C GLN A 39 -2.22 -33.91 0.23
N SER A 40 -2.33 -33.79 1.56
CA SER A 40 -2.48 -34.93 2.48
C SER A 40 -3.84 -35.62 2.44
N ARG A 41 -4.86 -35.04 1.78
CA ARG A 41 -6.22 -35.63 1.70
C ARG A 41 -6.48 -36.44 0.43
N TYR A 42 -5.67 -36.29 -0.60
CA TYR A 42 -5.81 -37.02 -1.85
C TYR A 42 -4.79 -38.14 -1.90
N GLY A 43 -5.24 -39.37 -1.66
CA GLY A 43 -4.43 -40.56 -1.84
C GLY A 43 -3.96 -40.70 -3.29
N ILE A 44 -3.04 -41.63 -3.55
CA ILE A 44 -2.31 -41.92 -4.81
C ILE A 44 -3.15 -41.89 -6.11
N ALA A 45 -4.48 -41.79 -6.02
CA ALA A 45 -5.42 -41.83 -7.17
C ALA A 45 -5.59 -40.48 -7.90
N SER A 46 -5.11 -39.32 -7.37
CA SER A 46 -5.37 -38.00 -7.91
C SER A 46 -4.31 -37.48 -8.88
N LYS A 47 -3.43 -38.30 -9.41
CA LYS A 47 -2.37 -37.94 -10.38
C LYS A 47 -2.87 -37.57 -11.79
N ARG A 48 -4.12 -37.18 -11.97
CA ARG A 48 -4.65 -36.79 -13.30
C ARG A 48 -5.22 -35.38 -13.28
N GLY A 49 -4.39 -34.37 -13.45
CA GLY A 49 -4.74 -33.06 -14.05
C GLY A 49 -5.93 -32.24 -13.53
N ILE A 50 -6.78 -32.82 -12.64
CA ILE A 50 -7.97 -32.15 -12.10
C ILE A 50 -7.61 -31.27 -10.88
N GLU A 51 -6.48 -31.54 -10.23
CA GLU A 51 -5.99 -30.80 -9.07
C GLU A 51 -5.65 -29.34 -9.41
N ASP A 52 -5.39 -29.06 -10.67
CA ASP A 52 -4.98 -27.75 -11.15
C ASP A 52 -6.13 -26.74 -11.22
N LEU A 53 -7.37 -27.20 -11.23
CA LEU A 53 -8.58 -26.38 -11.33
C LEU A 53 -9.29 -26.15 -9.99
N ASP A 54 -8.92 -26.88 -8.93
CA ASP A 54 -9.57 -26.80 -7.61
C ASP A 54 -8.78 -25.86 -6.70
N PHE A 55 -8.92 -24.56 -6.91
CA PHE A 55 -8.37 -23.54 -6.05
C PHE A 55 -9.31 -22.35 -5.91
N HIS A 56 -9.14 -21.59 -4.84
CA HIS A 56 -9.91 -20.40 -4.54
C HIS A 56 -8.98 -19.19 -4.40
N ILE A 57 -9.46 -17.98 -4.74
CA ILE A 57 -8.73 -16.75 -4.51
C ILE A 57 -9.54 -15.76 -3.66
N GLY A 58 -8.84 -14.79 -3.09
CA GLY A 58 -9.47 -13.68 -2.38
C GLY A 58 -10.29 -14.11 -1.18
N ASP A 59 -11.49 -13.56 -1.05
CA ASP A 59 -12.39 -13.84 0.07
C ASP A 59 -12.83 -15.33 0.13
N GLU A 60 -12.97 -15.97 -1.03
CA GLU A 60 -13.29 -17.40 -1.08
C GLU A 60 -12.15 -18.26 -0.50
N ALA A 61 -10.89 -17.90 -0.80
CA ALA A 61 -9.74 -18.59 -0.24
C ALA A 61 -9.69 -18.45 1.29
N VAL A 62 -9.94 -17.24 1.80
CA VAL A 62 -9.97 -16.96 3.24
C VAL A 62 -11.12 -17.72 3.92
N ALA A 63 -12.32 -17.70 3.33
CA ALA A 63 -13.49 -18.41 3.86
C ALA A 63 -13.28 -19.94 3.93
N ASN A 64 -12.55 -20.50 2.96
CA ASN A 64 -12.25 -21.93 2.87
C ASN A 64 -10.93 -22.34 3.54
N SER A 65 -10.27 -21.46 4.28
CA SER A 65 -8.96 -21.69 4.91
C SER A 65 -8.89 -22.91 5.85
N LYS A 66 -10.02 -23.37 6.36
CA LYS A 66 -10.11 -24.61 7.16
C LYS A 66 -9.92 -25.89 6.33
N THR A 67 -10.23 -25.83 5.05
CA THR A 67 -10.21 -27.00 4.13
C THR A 67 -9.04 -26.93 3.16
N TYR A 68 -8.67 -25.72 2.73
CA TYR A 68 -7.60 -25.42 1.80
C TYR A 68 -6.40 -24.79 2.52
N GLY A 69 -5.20 -25.11 2.07
CA GLY A 69 -3.98 -24.44 2.53
C GLY A 69 -3.94 -23.01 2.00
N LEU A 70 -4.08 -22.01 2.89
CA LEU A 70 -4.03 -20.60 2.52
C LEU A 70 -2.59 -20.14 2.36
N THR A 71 -2.27 -19.53 1.22
CA THR A 71 -0.96 -18.93 0.92
C THR A 71 -1.12 -17.53 0.35
N TYR A 72 -0.07 -16.70 0.51
CA TYR A 72 -0.01 -15.33 0.03
C TYR A 72 1.14 -15.22 -0.96
N PRO A 73 0.87 -15.03 -2.27
CA PRO A 73 1.91 -15.01 -3.30
C PRO A 73 2.80 -13.77 -3.24
N ILE A 74 2.37 -12.71 -2.54
CA ILE A 74 3.12 -11.45 -2.41
C ILE A 74 3.54 -11.26 -0.94
N ARG A 75 4.83 -11.03 -0.73
CA ARG A 75 5.40 -10.63 0.56
C ARG A 75 6.19 -9.34 0.43
N HIS A 76 6.03 -8.44 1.40
CA HIS A 76 6.73 -7.15 1.42
C HIS A 76 6.69 -6.39 0.08
N GLY A 77 5.55 -6.48 -0.62
CA GLY A 77 5.33 -5.84 -1.91
C GLY A 77 5.90 -6.57 -3.12
N GLN A 78 6.63 -7.68 -2.94
CA GLN A 78 7.24 -8.45 -4.02
C GLN A 78 6.55 -9.81 -4.20
N ILE A 79 6.46 -10.26 -5.44
CA ILE A 79 5.94 -11.59 -5.77
C ILE A 79 7.02 -12.62 -5.42
N GLU A 80 6.70 -13.54 -4.50
CA GLU A 80 7.58 -14.64 -4.11
C GLU A 80 7.22 -15.94 -4.84
N ASN A 81 5.95 -16.12 -5.19
CA ASN A 81 5.48 -17.33 -5.87
C ASN A 81 4.72 -16.95 -7.15
N TRP A 82 5.38 -17.11 -8.28
CA TRP A 82 4.86 -16.75 -9.59
C TRP A 82 3.74 -17.66 -10.07
N ASP A 83 3.83 -18.99 -9.82
CA ASP A 83 2.79 -19.95 -10.19
C ASP A 83 1.46 -19.65 -9.48
N HIS A 84 1.54 -19.31 -8.19
CA HIS A 84 0.36 -18.90 -7.43
C HIS A 84 -0.18 -17.55 -7.88
N MET A 85 0.71 -16.64 -8.29
CA MET A 85 0.29 -15.32 -8.76
C MET A 85 -0.37 -15.39 -10.14
N GLU A 86 0.12 -16.22 -11.03
CA GLU A 86 -0.49 -16.48 -12.34
C GLU A 86 -1.90 -17.05 -12.18
N ARG A 87 -2.10 -18.06 -11.35
CA ARG A 87 -3.43 -18.61 -11.03
C ARG A 87 -4.35 -17.57 -10.38
N TYR A 88 -3.78 -16.71 -9.52
CA TYR A 88 -4.54 -15.60 -8.93
C TYR A 88 -5.02 -14.62 -9.99
N TRP A 89 -4.17 -14.23 -10.95
CA TRP A 89 -4.56 -13.38 -12.08
C TRP A 89 -5.57 -14.04 -13.00
N GLU A 90 -5.41 -15.33 -13.29
CA GLU A 90 -6.36 -16.11 -14.09
C GLU A 90 -7.80 -15.98 -13.55
N GLN A 91 -8.03 -16.31 -12.29
CA GLN A 91 -9.36 -16.14 -11.70
C GLN A 91 -9.78 -14.67 -11.59
N SER A 92 -8.83 -13.76 -11.34
CA SER A 92 -9.12 -12.33 -11.30
C SER A 92 -9.66 -11.81 -12.63
N ILE A 93 -9.08 -12.22 -13.74
CA ILE A 93 -9.46 -11.81 -15.10
C ILE A 93 -10.77 -12.49 -15.53
N PHE A 94 -10.82 -13.81 -15.49
CA PHE A 94 -11.93 -14.56 -16.07
C PHE A 94 -13.16 -14.64 -15.15
N LYS A 95 -12.99 -14.78 -13.84
CA LYS A 95 -14.11 -14.95 -12.91
C LYS A 95 -14.64 -13.62 -12.38
N TYR A 96 -13.76 -12.69 -12.00
CA TYR A 96 -14.17 -11.43 -11.39
C TYR A 96 -14.34 -10.32 -12.42
N LEU A 97 -13.34 -9.99 -13.21
CA LEU A 97 -13.43 -8.95 -14.24
C LEU A 97 -14.29 -9.38 -15.43
N ARG A 98 -14.32 -10.67 -15.72
CA ARG A 98 -15.09 -11.27 -16.82
C ARG A 98 -14.80 -10.62 -18.16
N CYS A 99 -13.53 -10.43 -18.46
CA CYS A 99 -13.08 -9.87 -19.73
C CYS A 99 -12.17 -10.84 -20.47
N GLU A 100 -12.16 -10.71 -21.80
CA GLU A 100 -11.21 -11.42 -22.65
C GLU A 100 -9.91 -10.61 -22.69
N PRO A 101 -8.80 -11.11 -22.11
CA PRO A 101 -7.58 -10.33 -21.97
C PRO A 101 -6.98 -9.91 -23.33
N GLU A 102 -7.19 -10.70 -24.38
CA GLU A 102 -6.74 -10.41 -25.73
C GLU A 102 -7.40 -9.17 -26.38
N ASP A 103 -8.51 -8.68 -25.82
CA ASP A 103 -9.22 -7.49 -26.28
C ASP A 103 -8.80 -6.21 -25.55
N HIS A 104 -7.97 -6.33 -24.48
CA HIS A 104 -7.66 -5.24 -23.59
C HIS A 104 -6.15 -4.93 -23.50
N TYR A 105 -5.86 -3.67 -23.21
CA TYR A 105 -4.57 -3.24 -22.67
C TYR A 105 -4.60 -3.36 -21.15
N PHE A 106 -3.47 -3.73 -20.55
CA PHE A 106 -3.34 -3.87 -19.12
C PHE A 106 -2.35 -2.85 -18.56
N LEU A 107 -2.73 -2.21 -17.42
CA LEU A 107 -1.85 -1.45 -16.58
C LEU A 107 -1.66 -2.24 -15.28
N LEU A 108 -0.44 -2.70 -15.05
CA LEU A 108 -0.02 -3.34 -13.79
C LEU A 108 0.79 -2.36 -12.96
N THR A 109 0.77 -2.52 -11.65
CA THR A 109 1.60 -1.72 -10.76
C THR A 109 2.75 -2.52 -10.19
N GLU A 110 3.87 -1.83 -9.95
CA GLU A 110 5.04 -2.39 -9.32
C GLU A 110 5.51 -1.54 -8.12
N PRO A 111 6.12 -2.16 -7.09
CA PRO A 111 6.77 -1.42 -6.02
C PRO A 111 8.02 -0.68 -6.54
N PRO A 112 8.46 0.39 -5.86
CA PRO A 112 9.51 1.26 -6.37
C PRO A 112 10.90 0.61 -6.48
N LEU A 113 11.13 -0.49 -5.81
CA LEU A 113 12.41 -1.25 -5.83
C LEU A 113 12.23 -2.65 -6.43
N ASN A 114 11.33 -2.79 -7.40
CA ASN A 114 11.10 -4.06 -8.07
C ASN A 114 12.32 -4.47 -8.91
N ALA A 115 12.70 -5.75 -8.86
CA ALA A 115 13.78 -6.27 -9.67
C ALA A 115 13.39 -6.28 -11.17
N PRO A 116 14.32 -5.97 -12.09
CA PRO A 116 14.05 -6.02 -13.53
C PRO A 116 13.55 -7.39 -14.01
N GLU A 117 14.03 -8.47 -13.43
CA GLU A 117 13.64 -9.85 -13.73
C GLU A 117 12.14 -10.08 -13.42
N ASN A 118 11.62 -9.44 -12.39
CA ASN A 118 10.19 -9.52 -12.05
C ASN A 118 9.30 -8.86 -13.12
N ARG A 119 9.80 -7.79 -13.78
CA ARG A 119 9.06 -7.17 -14.90
C ARG A 119 9.03 -8.08 -16.11
N GLU A 120 10.18 -8.74 -16.41
CA GLU A 120 10.27 -9.72 -17.49
C GLU A 120 9.30 -10.89 -17.26
N GLN A 121 9.24 -11.42 -16.05
CA GLN A 121 8.32 -12.50 -15.67
C GLN A 121 6.84 -12.08 -15.76
N MET A 122 6.52 -10.83 -15.32
CA MET A 122 5.16 -10.29 -15.51
C MET A 122 4.81 -10.17 -16.99
N ALA A 123 5.74 -9.69 -17.82
CA ALA A 123 5.51 -9.57 -19.25
C ALA A 123 5.28 -10.93 -19.91
N GLU A 124 6.09 -11.92 -19.57
CA GLU A 124 5.95 -13.30 -20.07
C GLU A 124 4.56 -13.86 -19.76
N ILE A 125 4.12 -13.79 -18.51
CA ILE A 125 2.79 -14.28 -18.11
C ILE A 125 1.67 -13.53 -18.86
N PHE A 126 1.72 -12.20 -18.93
CA PHE A 126 0.64 -11.44 -19.55
C PHE A 126 0.59 -11.59 -21.08
N PHE A 127 1.71 -11.66 -21.75
CA PHE A 127 1.73 -11.84 -23.21
C PHE A 127 1.57 -13.28 -23.65
N GLU A 128 2.17 -14.24 -22.94
CA GLU A 128 2.17 -15.65 -23.34
C GLU A 128 0.97 -16.44 -22.79
N SER A 129 0.66 -16.30 -21.49
CA SER A 129 -0.46 -17.03 -20.89
C SER A 129 -1.80 -16.32 -21.13
N PHE A 130 -1.87 -14.98 -20.99
CA PHE A 130 -3.13 -14.23 -21.14
C PHE A 130 -3.31 -13.58 -22.50
N ASN A 131 -2.31 -13.58 -23.36
CA ASN A 131 -2.39 -13.10 -24.75
C ASN A 131 -2.86 -11.64 -24.88
N VAL A 132 -2.47 -10.75 -23.95
CA VAL A 132 -2.92 -9.36 -23.91
C VAL A 132 -2.47 -8.54 -25.11
N GLN A 133 -3.26 -7.52 -25.52
CA GLN A 133 -2.90 -6.63 -26.64
C GLN A 133 -1.71 -5.71 -26.33
N GLY A 134 -1.58 -5.31 -25.08
CA GLY A 134 -0.49 -4.45 -24.64
C GLY A 134 -0.42 -4.35 -23.14
N LEU A 135 0.76 -4.05 -22.65
CA LEU A 135 1.10 -4.03 -21.23
C LEU A 135 1.88 -2.76 -20.89
N TYR A 136 1.48 -2.11 -19.78
CA TYR A 136 2.26 -1.06 -19.14
C TYR A 136 2.45 -1.38 -17.66
N ILE A 137 3.70 -1.41 -17.20
CA ILE A 137 4.05 -1.63 -15.79
C ILE A 137 4.39 -0.27 -15.17
N ALA A 138 3.56 0.20 -14.26
CA ALA A 138 3.65 1.54 -13.66
C ALA A 138 4.17 1.49 -12.23
N VAL A 139 5.03 2.44 -11.88
CA VAL A 139 5.51 2.61 -10.51
C VAL A 139 4.42 3.20 -9.63
N GLN A 140 4.09 2.53 -8.54
CA GLN A 140 3.02 2.89 -7.59
C GLN A 140 3.09 4.36 -7.13
N ALA A 141 4.29 4.86 -6.84
CA ALA A 141 4.48 6.22 -6.34
C ALA A 141 4.04 7.31 -7.33
N VAL A 142 4.34 7.15 -8.61
CA VAL A 142 3.97 8.12 -9.66
C VAL A 142 2.47 8.18 -9.81
N LEU A 143 1.81 7.02 -9.77
CA LEU A 143 0.34 6.94 -9.83
C LEU A 143 -0.31 7.57 -8.60
N ALA A 144 0.24 7.36 -7.41
CA ALA A 144 -0.25 7.99 -6.18
C ALA A 144 -0.12 9.53 -6.21
N LEU A 145 0.97 10.07 -6.79
CA LEU A 145 1.11 11.50 -7.03
C LEU A 145 0.02 12.04 -7.97
N ALA A 146 -0.21 11.37 -9.09
CA ALA A 146 -1.25 11.77 -10.04
C ALA A 146 -2.66 11.73 -9.39
N ALA A 147 -2.94 10.74 -8.57
CA ALA A 147 -4.19 10.63 -7.82
C ALA A 147 -4.42 11.82 -6.87
N SER A 148 -3.34 12.36 -6.29
CA SER A 148 -3.41 13.48 -5.34
C SER A 148 -3.92 14.78 -5.96
N TRP A 149 -3.84 14.95 -7.29
CA TRP A 149 -4.32 16.16 -7.99
C TRP A 149 -5.81 16.44 -7.82
N THR A 150 -6.56 15.44 -7.38
CA THR A 150 -7.97 15.59 -7.03
C THR A 150 -8.20 16.28 -5.66
N ALA A 151 -7.15 16.46 -4.86
CA ALA A 151 -7.24 17.16 -3.59
C ALA A 151 -7.26 18.69 -3.77
N LYS A 152 -8.05 19.36 -2.93
CA LYS A 152 -8.17 20.84 -2.99
C LYS A 152 -6.85 21.59 -2.75
N ASN A 153 -5.94 20.99 -1.97
CA ASN A 153 -4.66 21.61 -1.57
C ASN A 153 -3.47 20.97 -2.29
N SER A 154 -3.69 20.22 -3.35
CA SER A 154 -2.62 19.60 -4.12
C SER A 154 -2.05 20.57 -5.14
N GLN A 155 -0.73 20.52 -5.26
CA GLN A 155 -0.05 21.09 -6.40
C GLN A 155 -0.14 20.10 -7.55
N GLN A 156 -0.58 20.55 -8.72
CA GLN A 156 -0.63 19.71 -9.93
C GLN A 156 0.78 19.54 -10.50
N THR A 157 1.65 18.89 -9.75
CA THR A 157 3.05 18.64 -10.12
C THR A 157 3.37 17.17 -9.95
N LEU A 158 4.28 16.65 -10.76
CA LEU A 158 4.86 15.33 -10.61
C LEU A 158 6.13 15.35 -9.73
N THR A 159 6.32 16.40 -8.93
CA THR A 159 7.37 16.48 -7.91
C THR A 159 6.74 16.43 -6.54
N GLY A 160 7.20 15.50 -5.71
CA GLY A 160 6.71 15.32 -4.34
C GLY A 160 7.28 14.07 -3.68
N THR A 161 7.03 13.92 -2.39
CA THR A 161 7.38 12.74 -1.62
C THR A 161 6.13 11.91 -1.38
N VAL A 162 6.11 10.67 -1.82
CA VAL A 162 4.99 9.75 -1.58
C VAL A 162 5.29 8.91 -0.35
N ILE A 163 4.36 8.88 0.57
CA ILE A 163 4.36 7.95 1.70
C ILE A 163 3.27 6.93 1.40
N ASP A 164 3.67 5.76 0.95
CA ASP A 164 2.76 4.66 0.65
C ASP A 164 2.84 3.61 1.75
N SER A 165 1.76 3.50 2.52
CA SER A 165 1.66 2.56 3.63
C SER A 165 0.46 1.64 3.43
N GLY A 166 0.77 0.41 3.05
CA GLY A 166 -0.19 -0.65 2.80
C GLY A 166 -0.38 -1.58 4.00
N ASP A 167 -0.54 -2.86 3.70
CA ASP A 167 -0.64 -3.93 4.71
C ASP A 167 0.74 -4.47 5.12
N GLY A 168 1.67 -4.62 4.19
CA GLY A 168 2.94 -5.31 4.43
C GLY A 168 4.15 -4.42 4.62
N VAL A 169 4.17 -3.21 4.05
CA VAL A 169 5.33 -2.30 4.07
C VAL A 169 4.89 -0.84 4.00
N THR A 170 5.77 0.03 4.47
CA THR A 170 5.67 1.48 4.27
C THR A 170 6.88 1.98 3.51
N HIS A 171 6.66 2.63 2.39
CA HIS A 171 7.71 3.25 1.59
C HIS A 171 7.62 4.77 1.66
N VAL A 172 8.77 5.43 1.68
CA VAL A 172 8.91 6.87 1.49
C VAL A 172 9.70 7.09 0.21
N ILE A 173 9.05 7.62 -0.82
CA ILE A 173 9.52 7.62 -2.19
C ILE A 173 9.57 9.06 -2.71
N PRO A 174 10.75 9.63 -2.94
CA PRO A 174 10.87 10.94 -3.53
C PRO A 174 10.76 10.85 -5.06
N VAL A 175 9.94 11.70 -5.63
CA VAL A 175 9.72 11.80 -7.09
C VAL A 175 9.98 13.24 -7.51
N ALA A 176 10.75 13.44 -8.57
CA ALA A 176 11.04 14.73 -9.16
C ALA A 176 10.69 14.72 -10.65
N GLU A 177 9.77 15.59 -11.07
CA GLU A 177 9.33 15.71 -12.47
C GLU A 177 8.84 14.39 -13.09
N GLY A 178 8.26 13.52 -12.26
CA GLY A 178 7.79 12.20 -12.68
C GLY A 178 8.85 11.08 -12.58
N TYR A 179 10.10 11.41 -12.24
CA TYR A 179 11.18 10.44 -12.08
C TYR A 179 11.39 10.09 -10.61
N VAL A 180 11.47 8.82 -10.31
CA VAL A 180 11.71 8.32 -8.95
C VAL A 180 13.20 8.45 -8.60
N LEU A 181 13.51 9.11 -7.49
CA LEU A 181 14.87 9.22 -6.97
C LEU A 181 15.25 7.95 -6.20
N GLY A 182 15.59 6.88 -6.92
CA GLY A 182 15.75 5.52 -6.40
C GLY A 182 16.74 5.41 -5.22
N SER A 183 17.87 6.12 -5.28
CA SER A 183 18.90 6.11 -4.22
C SER A 183 18.42 6.70 -2.89
N SER A 184 17.37 7.51 -2.90
CA SER A 184 16.83 8.19 -1.71
C SER A 184 15.61 7.50 -1.11
N ILE A 185 15.08 6.45 -1.74
CA ILE A 185 13.94 5.68 -1.23
C ILE A 185 14.26 5.13 0.16
N LYS A 186 13.27 5.21 1.06
CA LYS A 186 13.33 4.58 2.39
C LYS A 186 12.23 3.55 2.51
N HIS A 187 12.62 2.41 3.07
CA HIS A 187 11.75 1.29 3.37
C HIS A 187 11.58 1.17 4.88
N ILE A 188 10.34 1.07 5.35
CA ILE A 188 9.99 0.90 6.74
C ILE A 188 9.28 -0.45 6.88
N PRO A 189 9.81 -1.39 7.69
CA PRO A 189 9.24 -2.73 7.85
C PRO A 189 8.05 -2.75 8.84
N ILE A 190 7.29 -1.66 8.90
CA ILE A 190 6.10 -1.51 9.75
C ILE A 190 4.97 -1.01 8.87
N ALA A 191 3.84 -1.73 8.88
CA ALA A 191 2.66 -1.39 8.11
C ALA A 191 1.37 -1.91 8.75
N GLY A 192 0.29 -2.01 7.98
CA GLY A 192 -1.03 -2.33 8.49
C GLY A 192 -1.15 -3.65 9.23
N ARG A 193 -0.39 -4.67 8.82
CA ARG A 193 -0.38 -5.99 9.46
C ARG A 193 0.23 -5.94 10.87
N ASP A 194 1.33 -5.21 11.00
CA ASP A 194 2.03 -5.05 12.29
C ASP A 194 1.16 -4.28 13.27
N ILE A 195 0.48 -3.23 12.80
CA ILE A 195 -0.48 -2.47 13.62
C ILE A 195 -1.67 -3.34 14.04
N THR A 196 -2.16 -4.23 13.16
CA THR A 196 -3.23 -5.18 13.55
C THR A 196 -2.76 -6.13 14.64
N ALA A 197 -1.55 -6.69 14.50
CA ALA A 197 -0.95 -7.55 15.52
C ALA A 197 -0.74 -6.79 16.85
N PHE A 198 -0.33 -5.54 16.77
CA PHE A 198 -0.17 -4.69 17.94
C PHE A 198 -1.50 -4.39 18.66
N VAL A 199 -2.57 -4.07 17.92
CA VAL A 199 -3.93 -3.95 18.49
C VAL A 199 -4.35 -5.23 19.18
N GLN A 200 -4.12 -6.38 18.55
CA GLN A 200 -4.42 -7.69 19.14
C GLN A 200 -3.65 -7.91 20.45
N GLN A 201 -2.37 -7.51 20.49
CA GLN A 201 -1.55 -7.60 21.70
C GLN A 201 -2.10 -6.68 22.79
N LEU A 202 -2.39 -5.41 22.48
CA LEU A 202 -2.92 -4.43 23.43
C LEU A 202 -4.25 -4.89 24.06
N LEU A 203 -5.16 -5.44 23.27
CA LEU A 203 -6.42 -5.98 23.77
C LEU A 203 -6.22 -7.14 24.76
N ARG A 204 -5.23 -8.01 24.51
CA ARG A 204 -4.85 -9.08 25.45
C ARG A 204 -4.25 -8.53 26.76
N GLU A 205 -3.38 -7.53 26.64
CA GLU A 205 -2.74 -6.86 27.80
C GLU A 205 -3.75 -6.08 28.64
N HIS A 206 -4.77 -5.50 27.99
CA HIS A 206 -5.89 -4.85 28.65
C HIS A 206 -6.79 -5.85 29.42
N GLY A 207 -6.60 -7.14 29.18
CA GLY A 207 -7.40 -8.19 29.83
C GLY A 207 -8.76 -8.44 29.18
N GLU A 208 -8.91 -8.04 27.92
CA GLU A 208 -10.14 -8.30 27.17
C GLU A 208 -10.26 -9.81 26.86
N THR A 209 -11.13 -10.48 27.57
CA THR A 209 -11.33 -11.94 27.50
C THR A 209 -12.57 -12.35 26.70
N SER A 210 -13.38 -11.38 26.27
CA SER A 210 -14.61 -11.65 25.52
C SER A 210 -14.37 -12.11 24.08
N ILE A 211 -13.16 -11.83 23.55
CA ILE A 211 -12.82 -12.09 22.14
C ILE A 211 -12.48 -13.57 21.94
N PRO A 212 -13.23 -14.32 21.11
CA PRO A 212 -12.87 -15.68 20.74
C PRO A 212 -11.52 -15.72 20.00
N PRO A 213 -10.68 -16.73 20.27
CA PRO A 213 -9.36 -16.85 19.63
C PRO A 213 -9.41 -16.80 18.09
N GLU A 214 -10.43 -17.43 17.50
CA GLU A 214 -10.64 -17.50 16.06
C GLU A 214 -10.94 -16.14 15.41
N ASP A 215 -11.57 -15.23 16.15
CA ASP A 215 -11.97 -13.90 15.66
C ASP A 215 -10.94 -12.80 16.03
N SER A 216 -9.96 -13.13 16.86
CA SER A 216 -9.07 -12.18 17.50
C SER A 216 -8.34 -11.24 16.51
N LEU A 217 -7.85 -11.78 15.38
CA LEU A 217 -7.16 -11.00 14.36
C LEU A 217 -8.13 -10.12 13.55
N ASP A 218 -9.32 -10.64 13.23
CA ASP A 218 -10.33 -9.92 12.47
C ASP A 218 -10.91 -8.76 13.27
N ILE A 219 -11.18 -8.97 14.55
CA ILE A 219 -11.62 -7.92 15.46
C ILE A 219 -10.54 -6.84 15.63
N ALA A 220 -9.28 -7.23 15.82
CA ALA A 220 -8.17 -6.28 15.91
C ALA A 220 -8.05 -5.42 14.62
N ARG A 221 -8.20 -6.03 13.45
CA ARG A 221 -8.22 -5.32 12.17
C ARG A 221 -9.40 -4.36 12.07
N ARG A 222 -10.61 -4.80 12.45
CA ARG A 222 -11.82 -3.96 12.47
C ARG A 222 -11.65 -2.77 13.40
N ILE A 223 -11.14 -2.98 14.62
CA ILE A 223 -10.85 -1.92 15.59
C ILE A 223 -9.84 -0.92 15.00
N LYS A 224 -8.74 -1.43 14.43
CA LYS A 224 -7.74 -0.60 13.76
C LYS A 224 -8.35 0.31 12.70
N GLU A 225 -9.25 -0.21 11.87
CA GLU A 225 -9.81 0.54 10.74
C GLU A 225 -10.91 1.52 11.14
N SER A 226 -11.72 1.21 12.17
CA SER A 226 -12.91 2.00 12.52
C SER A 226 -12.73 2.91 13.72
N GLU A 227 -11.94 2.50 14.73
CA GLU A 227 -11.93 3.17 16.04
C GLU A 227 -10.66 3.95 16.34
N THR A 228 -9.58 3.69 15.61
CA THR A 228 -8.29 4.31 15.92
C THR A 228 -8.12 5.71 15.32
N TYR A 229 -7.34 6.52 15.99
CA TYR A 229 -7.01 7.89 15.58
C TYR A 229 -5.60 8.26 16.05
N THR A 230 -4.94 9.15 15.33
CA THR A 230 -3.62 9.67 15.70
C THR A 230 -3.78 10.83 16.68
N CYS A 231 -3.25 10.68 17.88
CA CYS A 231 -3.28 11.74 18.88
C CYS A 231 -2.22 12.83 18.59
N HIS A 232 -2.42 14.01 19.12
CA HIS A 232 -1.47 15.11 18.97
C HIS A 232 -0.20 14.89 19.80
N ASP A 233 -0.36 14.36 21.02
CA ASP A 233 0.68 14.10 22.00
C ASP A 233 0.24 12.92 22.85
N MET A 234 1.02 11.84 22.82
CA MET A 234 0.68 10.59 23.48
C MET A 234 0.61 10.75 25.02
N ALA A 235 1.57 11.44 25.60
CA ALA A 235 1.60 11.61 27.07
C ALA A 235 0.39 12.40 27.57
N ASN A 236 0.05 13.48 26.87
CA ASN A 236 -1.14 14.26 27.19
C ASN A 236 -2.44 13.48 26.94
N GLU A 237 -2.47 12.60 25.97
CA GLU A 237 -3.66 11.78 25.69
C GLU A 237 -3.87 10.71 26.76
N PHE A 238 -2.80 10.10 27.26
CA PHE A 238 -2.87 9.20 28.42
C PHE A 238 -3.34 9.92 29.69
N LEU A 239 -2.85 11.12 29.98
CA LEU A 239 -3.33 11.91 31.12
C LEU A 239 -4.84 12.19 31.07
N LYS A 240 -5.36 12.47 29.87
CA LYS A 240 -6.81 12.65 29.67
C LYS A 240 -7.57 11.34 29.81
N TYR A 241 -7.02 10.25 29.29
CA TYR A 241 -7.59 8.91 29.41
C TYR A 241 -7.70 8.50 30.89
N ASP A 242 -6.63 8.69 31.66
CA ASP A 242 -6.59 8.36 33.10
C ASP A 242 -7.58 9.21 33.92
N ALA A 243 -7.80 10.48 33.50
CA ALA A 243 -8.74 11.37 34.17
C ALA A 243 -10.22 10.99 33.96
N ASP A 244 -10.57 10.48 32.76
CA ASP A 244 -11.94 10.09 32.41
C ASP A 244 -11.93 8.94 31.39
N PRO A 245 -11.63 7.70 31.82
CA PRO A 245 -11.57 6.54 30.92
C PRO A 245 -12.86 6.28 30.17
N VAL A 246 -14.01 6.49 30.83
CA VAL A 246 -15.35 6.19 30.28
C VAL A 246 -15.63 6.95 28.98
N LYS A 247 -15.11 8.16 28.87
CA LYS A 247 -15.24 8.98 27.64
C LYS A 247 -14.50 8.38 26.45
N TYR A 248 -13.40 7.69 26.72
CA TYR A 248 -12.54 7.12 25.69
C TYR A 248 -12.95 5.71 25.27
N TYR A 249 -13.61 4.96 26.15
CA TYR A 249 -14.10 3.63 25.79
C TYR A 249 -15.10 3.65 24.65
N ARG A 250 -14.98 2.64 23.79
CA ARG A 250 -15.97 2.31 22.74
C ARG A 250 -16.30 0.84 22.83
N LYS A 251 -17.59 0.54 22.70
CA LYS A 251 -18.10 -0.83 22.65
C LYS A 251 -18.29 -1.24 21.20
N ILE A 252 -17.75 -2.37 20.85
CA ILE A 252 -17.86 -2.94 19.50
C ILE A 252 -18.57 -4.27 19.61
N ASP A 253 -19.74 -4.33 18.99
CA ASP A 253 -20.49 -5.56 18.89
C ASP A 253 -19.98 -6.41 17.73
N ALA A 254 -19.80 -7.68 17.99
CA ALA A 254 -19.32 -8.67 17.05
C ALA A 254 -20.08 -9.99 17.19
N VAL A 255 -19.95 -10.83 16.19
CA VAL A 255 -20.56 -12.16 16.16
C VAL A 255 -19.44 -13.18 15.93
N ASN A 256 -19.35 -14.18 16.77
CA ASN A 256 -18.40 -15.25 16.64
C ASN A 256 -18.56 -15.97 15.29
N SER A 257 -17.48 -16.12 14.55
CA SER A 257 -17.49 -16.73 13.21
C SER A 257 -17.84 -18.22 13.20
N VAL A 258 -17.70 -18.91 14.35
CA VAL A 258 -17.93 -20.36 14.46
C VAL A 258 -19.30 -20.68 15.01
N ASN A 259 -19.65 -20.11 16.17
CA ASN A 259 -20.89 -20.46 16.89
C ASN A 259 -22.03 -19.44 16.73
N GLN A 260 -21.79 -18.35 15.99
CA GLN A 260 -22.75 -17.26 15.71
C GLN A 260 -23.30 -16.57 16.98
N GLN A 261 -22.60 -16.67 18.11
CA GLN A 261 -22.96 -15.94 19.32
C GLN A 261 -22.44 -14.51 19.27
N SER A 262 -23.28 -13.57 19.72
CA SER A 262 -22.90 -12.15 19.82
C SER A 262 -22.02 -11.96 21.06
N TYR A 263 -20.98 -11.11 20.92
CA TYR A 263 -20.14 -10.64 22.01
C TYR A 263 -19.79 -9.15 21.82
N THR A 264 -19.41 -8.51 22.90
CA THR A 264 -19.04 -7.08 22.88
C THR A 264 -17.61 -6.92 23.36
N VAL A 265 -16.85 -6.10 22.67
CA VAL A 265 -15.44 -5.78 22.98
C VAL A 265 -15.35 -4.35 23.45
N ASP A 266 -14.71 -4.13 24.59
CA ASP A 266 -14.41 -2.79 25.10
C ASP A 266 -13.03 -2.35 24.59
N VAL A 267 -12.98 -1.19 23.91
CA VAL A 267 -11.76 -0.64 23.30
C VAL A 267 -11.46 0.70 23.96
N GLY A 268 -10.29 0.82 24.56
CA GLY A 268 -9.84 1.99 25.31
C GLY A 268 -8.67 2.72 24.67
N TYR A 269 -7.50 2.66 25.33
CA TYR A 269 -6.28 3.32 24.89
C TYR A 269 -5.67 2.76 23.59
N GLU A 270 -6.05 1.56 23.17
CA GLU A 270 -5.68 0.96 21.89
C GLU A 270 -6.00 1.88 20.73
N ARG A 271 -7.05 2.69 20.87
CA ARG A 271 -7.55 3.60 19.85
C ARG A 271 -6.54 4.66 19.45
N PHE A 272 -5.76 5.19 20.37
CA PHE A 272 -4.75 6.20 20.06
C PHE A 272 -3.32 5.65 20.11
N LEU A 273 -3.08 4.53 20.77
CA LEU A 273 -1.76 3.92 20.86
C LEU A 273 -1.38 3.15 19.58
N ALA A 274 -2.36 2.52 18.90
CA ALA A 274 -2.08 1.75 17.71
C ALA A 274 -1.43 2.54 16.55
N PRO A 275 -1.92 3.73 16.16
CA PRO A 275 -1.26 4.53 15.13
C PRO A 275 0.06 5.18 15.59
N GLU A 276 0.32 5.24 16.89
CA GLU A 276 1.53 5.84 17.46
C GLU A 276 2.80 5.08 17.05
N VAL A 277 2.68 3.83 16.64
CA VAL A 277 3.77 3.01 16.09
C VAL A 277 4.53 3.71 14.96
N PHE A 278 3.89 4.53 14.15
CA PHE A 278 4.58 5.32 13.11
C PHE A 278 5.44 6.44 13.67
N PHE A 279 5.13 6.92 14.87
CA PHE A 279 5.83 8.02 15.52
C PHE A 279 6.79 7.54 16.62
N ASN A 280 6.51 6.36 17.18
CA ASN A 280 7.29 5.68 18.19
C ASN A 280 7.39 4.18 17.83
N PRO A 281 8.18 3.80 16.82
CA PRO A 281 8.25 2.42 16.33
C PRO A 281 8.80 1.42 17.35
N GLU A 282 9.49 1.89 18.38
CA GLU A 282 9.96 1.10 19.53
C GLU A 282 8.84 0.34 20.27
N LEU A 283 7.57 0.76 20.08
CA LEU A 283 6.41 0.07 20.64
C LEU A 283 6.20 -1.34 20.07
N VAL A 284 6.68 -1.60 18.85
CA VAL A 284 6.48 -2.88 18.15
C VAL A 284 7.75 -3.50 17.59
N SER A 285 8.84 -2.75 17.49
CA SER A 285 10.09 -3.22 16.90
C SER A 285 11.28 -2.84 17.77
N SER A 286 12.19 -3.80 17.96
CA SER A 286 13.51 -3.55 18.57
C SER A 286 14.56 -3.14 17.54
N ASP A 287 14.33 -3.48 16.26
CA ASP A 287 15.33 -3.34 15.21
C ASP A 287 15.15 -2.06 14.40
N PHE A 288 13.93 -1.54 14.36
CA PHE A 288 13.60 -0.30 13.66
C PHE A 288 13.04 0.73 14.67
N LEU A 289 13.83 1.77 14.94
CA LEU A 289 13.54 2.76 15.99
C LEU A 289 13.33 4.19 15.46
N THR A 290 13.48 4.40 14.15
CA THR A 290 13.42 5.75 13.56
C THR A 290 11.98 6.15 13.29
N PRO A 291 11.47 7.24 13.90
CA PRO A 291 10.11 7.75 13.65
C PRO A 291 9.87 8.11 12.17
N LEU A 292 8.66 7.88 11.67
CA LEU A 292 8.29 8.20 10.29
C LEU A 292 8.62 9.66 9.87
N PRO A 293 8.40 10.70 10.70
CA PRO A 293 8.79 12.06 10.33
C PRO A 293 10.30 12.22 10.06
N GLU A 294 11.13 11.52 10.81
CA GLU A 294 12.60 11.53 10.61
C GLU A 294 13.00 10.75 9.36
N VAL A 295 12.34 9.63 9.08
CA VAL A 295 12.56 8.87 7.85
C VAL A 295 12.23 9.71 6.62
N VAL A 296 11.11 10.45 6.66
CA VAL A 296 10.71 11.37 5.57
C VAL A 296 11.74 12.48 5.41
N ASP A 297 12.18 13.08 6.50
CA ASP A 297 13.21 14.12 6.46
C ASP A 297 14.51 13.59 5.88
N ASN A 298 14.99 12.44 6.32
CA ASN A 298 16.19 11.80 5.81
C ASN A 298 16.07 11.44 4.31
N CYS A 299 14.92 10.94 3.88
CA CYS A 299 14.63 10.68 2.47
C CYS A 299 14.81 11.95 1.61
N ILE A 300 14.23 13.06 2.04
CA ILE A 300 14.33 14.33 1.33
C ILE A 300 15.76 14.90 1.40
N GLN A 301 16.45 14.76 2.54
CA GLN A 301 17.82 15.26 2.69
C GLN A 301 18.86 14.46 1.89
N THR A 302 18.59 13.20 1.59
CA THR A 302 19.44 12.39 0.70
C THR A 302 19.17 12.67 -0.79
N SER A 303 18.07 13.35 -1.10
CA SER A 303 17.71 13.75 -2.47
C SER A 303 18.54 14.95 -2.95
N PRO A 304 18.66 15.18 -4.28
CA PRO A 304 19.33 16.35 -4.84
C PRO A 304 18.80 17.69 -4.26
N ILE A 305 19.71 18.61 -4.00
CA ILE A 305 19.39 19.85 -3.27
C ILE A 305 18.29 20.68 -3.94
N ASP A 306 18.26 20.70 -5.25
CA ASP A 306 17.31 21.49 -6.05
C ASP A 306 15.88 20.97 -5.92
N THR A 307 15.69 19.68 -5.66
CA THR A 307 14.39 19.03 -5.54
C THR A 307 13.78 19.14 -4.14
N ARG A 308 14.60 19.35 -3.11
CA ARG A 308 14.18 19.21 -1.69
C ARG A 308 13.00 20.10 -1.32
N ARG A 309 12.98 21.38 -1.80
CA ARG A 309 11.86 22.29 -1.50
C ARG A 309 10.54 21.78 -2.08
N GLY A 310 10.57 21.29 -3.33
CA GLY A 310 9.41 20.67 -3.97
C GLY A 310 8.95 19.42 -3.24
N LEU A 311 9.89 18.58 -2.78
CA LEU A 311 9.61 17.35 -2.03
C LEU A 311 8.92 17.64 -0.69
N TYR A 312 9.35 18.67 0.06
CA TYR A 312 8.68 19.09 1.31
C TYR A 312 7.31 19.73 1.08
N SER A 313 7.16 20.50 0.01
CA SER A 313 5.91 21.21 -0.27
C SER A 313 4.78 20.32 -0.76
N ASN A 314 5.08 19.07 -1.14
CA ASN A 314 4.12 18.12 -1.67
C ASN A 314 4.39 16.69 -1.15
N ILE A 315 4.02 16.43 0.11
CA ILE A 315 4.12 15.11 0.72
C ILE A 315 2.76 14.45 0.60
N VAL A 316 2.64 13.44 -0.26
CA VAL A 316 1.39 12.77 -0.59
C VAL A 316 1.25 11.47 0.19
N LEU A 317 0.11 11.29 0.84
CA LEU A 317 -0.23 10.06 1.55
C LEU A 317 -0.96 9.09 0.61
N SER A 318 -0.55 7.83 0.64
CA SER A 318 -1.13 6.70 -0.08
C SER A 318 -1.25 5.47 0.82
N GLY A 319 -2.23 4.64 0.52
CA GLY A 319 -2.45 3.38 1.22
C GLY A 319 -3.36 3.47 2.45
N GLY A 320 -3.94 2.33 2.81
CA GLY A 320 -4.93 2.22 3.90
C GLY A 320 -4.40 2.58 5.27
N SER A 321 -3.10 2.30 5.53
CA SER A 321 -2.48 2.56 6.83
C SER A 321 -2.10 4.03 7.07
N THR A 322 -2.33 4.91 6.09
CA THR A 322 -2.24 6.37 6.27
C THR A 322 -3.59 7.03 6.56
N MET A 323 -4.68 6.24 6.61
CA MET A 323 -6.06 6.74 6.74
C MET A 323 -6.48 7.10 8.17
N PHE A 324 -5.64 6.87 9.16
CA PHE A 324 -5.96 7.22 10.54
C PHE A 324 -6.35 8.70 10.66
N LYS A 325 -7.41 8.95 11.41
CA LYS A 325 -7.86 10.33 11.65
C LYS A 325 -6.71 11.16 12.22
N ASP A 326 -6.51 12.36 11.69
CA ASP A 326 -5.48 13.34 12.05
C ASP A 326 -4.02 12.91 11.80
N PHE A 327 -3.78 11.76 11.13
CA PHE A 327 -2.44 11.28 10.77
C PHE A 327 -1.61 12.30 9.98
N GLY A 328 -2.17 12.83 8.90
CA GLY A 328 -1.48 13.83 8.07
C GLY A 328 -1.15 15.13 8.82
N LYS A 329 -2.02 15.58 9.73
CA LYS A 329 -1.77 16.79 10.54
C LYS A 329 -0.63 16.57 11.52
N ARG A 330 -0.59 15.42 12.20
CA ARG A 330 0.48 15.06 13.11
C ARG A 330 1.81 14.95 12.37
N LEU A 331 1.83 14.25 11.25
CA LEU A 331 3.00 14.07 10.42
C LEU A 331 3.54 15.43 9.91
N GLN A 332 2.69 16.29 9.37
CA GLN A 332 3.07 17.62 8.91
C GLN A 332 3.71 18.46 10.01
N ARG A 333 3.10 18.47 11.19
CA ARG A 333 3.63 19.19 12.37
C ARG A 333 5.02 18.70 12.75
N ASP A 334 5.18 17.37 12.82
CA ASP A 334 6.43 16.79 13.32
C ASP A 334 7.57 16.94 12.30
N ILE A 335 7.30 16.78 11.00
CA ILE A 335 8.27 17.11 9.92
C ILE A 335 8.62 18.60 9.98
N LYS A 336 7.64 19.49 10.12
CA LYS A 336 7.88 20.93 10.20
C LYS A 336 8.78 21.30 11.38
N ARG A 337 8.61 20.68 12.54
CA ARG A 337 9.48 20.86 13.71
C ARG A 337 10.93 20.45 13.42
N ILE A 338 11.15 19.32 12.74
CA ILE A 338 12.49 18.86 12.35
C ILE A 338 13.14 19.85 11.40
N VAL A 339 12.42 20.30 10.39
CA VAL A 339 12.92 21.26 9.39
C VAL A 339 13.26 22.59 10.03
N ASP A 340 12.36 23.18 10.82
CA ASP A 340 12.57 24.46 11.49
C ASP A 340 13.71 24.40 12.49
N GLY A 341 13.84 23.30 13.24
CA GLY A 341 14.97 23.06 14.15
C GLY A 341 16.31 23.04 13.42
N ARG A 342 16.38 22.41 12.23
CA ARG A 342 17.57 22.39 11.40
C ARG A 342 17.91 23.76 10.85
N ILE A 343 16.93 24.52 10.38
CA ILE A 343 17.11 25.89 9.90
C ILE A 343 17.70 26.75 11.01
N LYS A 344 17.08 26.73 12.19
CA LYS A 344 17.55 27.49 13.36
C LYS A 344 18.97 27.14 13.76
N LYS A 345 19.31 25.84 13.81
CA LYS A 345 20.67 25.37 14.09
C LYS A 345 21.69 25.87 13.06
N SER A 346 21.31 25.89 11.76
CA SER A 346 22.16 26.42 10.68
C SER A 346 22.41 27.92 10.81
N GLU A 347 21.38 28.69 11.18
CA GLU A 347 21.49 30.15 11.43
C GLU A 347 22.40 30.44 12.63
N GLU A 348 22.22 29.69 13.72
CA GLU A 348 23.06 29.81 14.93
C GLU A 348 24.53 29.50 14.62
N LEU A 349 24.82 28.41 13.89
CA LEU A 349 26.17 28.00 13.51
C LEU A 349 26.84 29.02 12.56
N SER A 350 26.06 29.75 11.75
CA SER A 350 26.57 30.80 10.86
C SER A 350 26.88 32.14 11.58
N GLY A 351 26.60 32.22 12.88
CA GLY A 351 26.70 33.44 13.65
C GLY A 351 25.72 34.55 13.15
N GLY A 352 24.54 34.13 12.64
CA GLY A 352 23.51 35.02 12.13
C GLY A 352 23.78 35.59 10.71
N ARG A 353 24.83 35.10 10.02
CA ARG A 353 25.18 35.55 8.66
C ARG A 353 24.28 34.94 7.57
N LEU A 354 23.74 33.75 7.83
CA LEU A 354 22.79 33.09 6.95
C LEU A 354 21.38 33.33 7.48
N GLN A 355 20.54 33.97 6.69
CA GLN A 355 19.10 33.99 6.89
C GLN A 355 18.49 33.00 5.92
N ALA A 356 18.19 31.80 6.41
CA ALA A 356 17.60 30.78 5.58
C ALA A 356 16.12 31.11 5.30
N LYS A 357 15.72 30.99 4.03
CA LYS A 357 14.29 31.10 3.69
C LYS A 357 13.53 29.93 4.31
N PRO A 358 12.37 30.17 4.94
CA PRO A 358 11.54 29.11 5.49
C PRO A 358 11.21 28.05 4.41
N ILE A 359 11.07 26.82 4.83
CA ILE A 359 10.68 25.69 3.98
C ILE A 359 9.24 25.37 4.31
N ASP A 360 8.38 25.38 3.31
CA ASP A 360 6.99 24.97 3.45
C ASP A 360 6.93 23.45 3.48
N VAL A 361 6.23 22.92 4.49
CA VAL A 361 5.94 21.48 4.63
C VAL A 361 4.44 21.31 4.49
N ASN A 362 4.01 20.57 3.47
CA ASN A 362 2.60 20.33 3.21
C ASN A 362 2.35 18.84 3.01
N VAL A 363 1.50 18.26 3.87
CA VAL A 363 1.07 16.86 3.78
C VAL A 363 -0.32 16.81 3.16
N VAL A 364 -0.41 16.16 2.02
CA VAL A 364 -1.62 16.05 1.21
C VAL A 364 -2.33 14.74 1.52
N ALA A 365 -3.49 14.85 2.15
CA ALA A 365 -4.43 13.76 2.31
C ALA A 365 -5.64 13.98 1.37
N HIS A 366 -6.12 12.92 0.72
CA HIS A 366 -7.20 13.03 -0.24
C HIS A 366 -8.20 11.86 -0.15
N LYS A 367 -9.43 12.06 -0.64
CA LYS A 367 -10.52 11.09 -0.50
C LYS A 367 -10.24 9.71 -1.14
N LYS A 368 -9.36 9.66 -2.13
CA LYS A 368 -8.98 8.43 -2.85
C LYS A 368 -7.71 7.77 -2.32
N GLN A 369 -7.16 8.28 -1.23
CA GLN A 369 -5.89 7.88 -0.62
C GLN A 369 -5.79 6.36 -0.38
N ARG A 370 -6.87 5.69 0.07
CA ARG A 370 -6.89 4.24 0.27
C ARG A 370 -6.55 3.44 -0.99
N HIS A 371 -6.95 3.93 -2.16
CA HIS A 371 -6.74 3.31 -3.46
C HIS A 371 -6.04 4.26 -4.43
N ALA A 372 -5.15 5.13 -3.92
CA ALA A 372 -4.51 6.18 -4.70
C ALA A 372 -3.78 5.61 -5.92
N VAL A 373 -3.02 4.55 -5.74
CA VAL A 373 -2.27 3.88 -6.81
C VAL A 373 -3.20 3.42 -7.93
N TRP A 374 -4.24 2.65 -7.59
CA TRP A 374 -5.20 2.16 -8.58
C TRP A 374 -5.93 3.31 -9.29
N PHE A 375 -6.35 4.32 -8.54
CA PHE A 375 -7.05 5.48 -9.10
C PHE A 375 -6.14 6.31 -10.02
N GLY A 376 -4.87 6.52 -9.64
CA GLY A 376 -3.88 7.14 -10.52
C GLY A 376 -3.65 6.34 -11.81
N GLY A 377 -3.60 5.02 -11.70
CA GLY A 377 -3.54 4.11 -12.85
C GLY A 377 -4.78 4.22 -13.74
N SER A 378 -5.98 4.33 -13.15
CA SER A 378 -7.24 4.52 -13.87
C SER A 378 -7.25 5.83 -14.66
N ILE A 379 -6.75 6.93 -14.08
CA ILE A 379 -6.62 8.21 -14.78
C ILE A 379 -5.60 8.11 -15.91
N MET A 380 -4.42 7.57 -15.63
CA MET A 380 -3.33 7.44 -16.60
C MET A 380 -3.74 6.59 -17.79
N ALA A 381 -4.39 5.46 -17.56
CA ALA A 381 -4.84 4.55 -18.61
C ALA A 381 -5.92 5.13 -19.53
N CYS A 382 -6.53 6.27 -19.17
CA CYS A 382 -7.45 7.01 -20.04
C CYS A 382 -6.75 8.02 -20.97
N THR A 383 -5.42 8.19 -20.87
CA THR A 383 -4.67 9.15 -21.68
C THR A 383 -4.12 8.51 -22.95
N ASP A 384 -3.93 9.31 -24.00
CA ASP A 384 -3.26 8.84 -25.22
C ASP A 384 -1.80 8.43 -24.98
N GLN A 385 -1.16 9.05 -24.00
CA GLN A 385 0.20 8.74 -23.59
C GLN A 385 0.34 7.31 -23.06
N PHE A 386 -0.68 6.78 -22.38
CA PHE A 386 -0.69 5.39 -21.94
C PHE A 386 -0.44 4.41 -23.07
N TYR A 387 -1.13 4.58 -24.20
CA TYR A 387 -0.96 3.69 -25.36
C TYR A 387 0.39 3.86 -26.05
N GLN A 388 0.99 5.06 -26.00
CA GLN A 388 2.33 5.31 -26.54
C GLN A 388 3.44 4.68 -25.71
N PHE A 389 3.24 4.56 -24.39
CA PHE A 389 4.22 3.99 -23.47
C PHE A 389 3.99 2.49 -23.20
N SER A 390 2.82 1.96 -23.56
CA SER A 390 2.53 0.54 -23.43
C SER A 390 3.34 -0.26 -24.45
N HIS A 391 3.90 -1.37 -24.02
CA HIS A 391 4.47 -2.36 -24.94
C HIS A 391 3.35 -3.14 -25.59
N THR A 392 3.36 -3.22 -26.90
CA THR A 392 2.38 -3.98 -27.68
C THR A 392 2.79 -5.44 -27.82
N LYS A 393 1.82 -6.32 -28.12
CA LYS A 393 2.11 -7.72 -28.37
C LYS A 393 3.09 -7.91 -29.53
N ALA A 394 2.98 -7.12 -30.60
CA ALA A 394 3.89 -7.20 -31.75
C ALA A 394 5.35 -6.86 -31.35
N GLU A 395 5.55 -5.82 -30.52
CA GLU A 395 6.87 -5.47 -29.99
C GLU A 395 7.43 -6.56 -29.06
N TYR A 396 6.55 -7.19 -28.25
CA TYR A 396 6.94 -8.30 -27.40
C TYR A 396 7.39 -9.53 -28.22
N GLU A 397 6.67 -9.86 -29.30
CA GLU A 397 7.02 -10.97 -30.21
C GLU A 397 8.37 -10.74 -30.90
N GLU A 398 8.76 -9.47 -31.13
CA GLU A 398 10.05 -9.12 -31.73
C GLU A 398 11.21 -9.13 -30.72
N HIS A 399 10.98 -8.62 -29.50
CA HIS A 399 12.07 -8.35 -28.54
C HIS A 399 12.05 -9.28 -27.33
N GLY A 400 10.96 -10.01 -27.10
CA GLY A 400 10.76 -10.88 -25.94
C GLY A 400 10.54 -10.13 -24.62
N PRO A 401 10.58 -10.83 -23.47
CA PRO A 401 10.31 -10.27 -22.16
C PRO A 401 11.21 -9.09 -21.75
N SER A 402 12.41 -9.06 -22.30
CA SER A 402 13.42 -8.03 -22.02
C SER A 402 12.96 -6.60 -22.36
N ILE A 403 11.93 -6.44 -23.20
CA ILE A 403 11.36 -5.13 -23.51
C ILE A 403 10.82 -4.41 -22.27
N CYS A 404 10.34 -5.17 -21.27
CA CYS A 404 9.83 -4.63 -20.00
C CYS A 404 10.92 -4.47 -18.92
N ARG A 405 12.17 -4.86 -19.19
CA ARG A 405 13.26 -4.84 -18.21
C ARG A 405 13.51 -3.44 -17.65
N HIS A 406 13.49 -2.43 -18.51
CA HIS A 406 13.71 -1.04 -18.14
C HIS A 406 12.40 -0.30 -18.00
N ASN A 407 12.23 0.36 -16.85
CA ASN A 407 11.10 1.28 -16.67
C ASN A 407 11.62 2.71 -16.90
N ARG A 408 11.04 3.41 -17.86
CA ARG A 408 11.43 4.78 -18.27
C ARG A 408 11.40 5.80 -17.12
N VAL A 409 10.63 5.52 -16.06
CA VAL A 409 10.57 6.35 -14.85
C VAL A 409 11.90 6.38 -14.08
N PHE A 410 12.82 5.44 -14.34
CA PHE A 410 14.16 5.39 -13.73
C PHE A 410 15.31 5.71 -14.70
N GLU A 411 15.03 5.90 -15.99
CA GLU A 411 16.08 6.07 -17.02
C GLU A 411 16.90 7.36 -16.90
N SER A 412 16.38 8.39 -16.24
CA SER A 412 17.07 9.69 -16.14
C SER A 412 18.15 9.77 -15.07
N LEU A 413 18.44 8.66 -14.37
CA LEU A 413 19.39 8.60 -13.25
C LEU A 413 20.57 7.65 -13.50
N ALA A 414 20.73 7.15 -14.72
CA ALA A 414 21.87 6.33 -15.15
C ALA A 414 22.99 7.20 -15.74
#